data_e52822245446be65c3da81e732bacf40
#
_entry.id   e52822245446be65c3da81e732bacf40
#
_cell.length_a   1.000
_cell.length_b   1.000
_cell.length_c   1.000
_cell.angle_alpha   90.00
_cell.angle_beta   90.00
_cell.angle_gamma   90.00
#
_symmetry.space_group_name_H-M   'P 1'
#
loop_
_entity.id
_entity.type
_entity.pdbx_description
1 polymer ?
#
loop_
_entity_poly.entity_id
_entity_poly.type
_entity_poly.pdbx_seq_one_letter_code
_entity_poly.pdbx_strand_id
1 'polypeptide(L)'
;MEDFIEALGADRAELIRICEGLDAADWAAPSGCPGWSVTDLVAHMGALFWSVVDLAALPDVSGLATEAAQEVLVESRRSLTAEEVLNDYTTVSEKALAALAGFAGADFVVPLGDLGTYQARILPAAFCFDHYTHIRADLFAPRGPLPGPTPPSDELRLAPALTWIETALPQQNAALLDHVAGGADIVITGTAGRTIRVGDPAEPASALVRSGGDACVRWITQRASWEDLGVHSEGDPRVLSVLRQLKVF
;
A
#
# COMPACT_ATOMS: atom_id res chain seq x y z
N MET A 1 -13.93 0.11 11.07
CA MET A 1 -13.58 -1.17 10.44
C MET A 1 -14.53 -1.57 9.33
N GLU A 2 -15.85 -1.32 9.44
CA GLU A 2 -16.77 -1.44 8.30
C GLU A 2 -16.25 -0.60 7.13
N ASP A 3 -15.74 0.60 7.41
CA ASP A 3 -15.18 1.50 6.40
C ASP A 3 -13.97 0.91 5.64
N PHE A 4 -13.14 0.06 6.30
CA PHE A 4 -12.00 -0.58 5.62
C PHE A 4 -12.46 -1.65 4.62
N ILE A 5 -13.46 -2.44 4.99
CA ILE A 5 -14.01 -3.47 4.12
C ILE A 5 -14.78 -2.84 2.95
N GLU A 6 -15.53 -1.76 3.21
CA GLU A 6 -16.20 -0.98 2.17
C GLU A 6 -15.18 -0.35 1.21
N ALA A 7 -14.11 0.26 1.73
CA ALA A 7 -13.04 0.85 0.93
C ALA A 7 -12.34 -0.18 0.04
N LEU A 8 -11.95 -1.32 0.63
CA LEU A 8 -11.30 -2.40 -0.11
C LEU A 8 -12.24 -3.00 -1.16
N GLY A 9 -13.54 -3.15 -0.84
CA GLY A 9 -14.56 -3.59 -1.78
C GLY A 9 -14.74 -2.62 -2.94
N ALA A 10 -14.66 -1.31 -2.69
CA ALA A 10 -14.75 -0.28 -3.72
C ALA A 10 -13.52 -0.28 -4.65
N ASP A 11 -12.30 -0.42 -4.12
CA ASP A 11 -11.07 -0.52 -4.93
C ASP A 11 -11.00 -1.87 -5.68
N ARG A 12 -11.46 -2.97 -5.06
CA ARG A 12 -11.64 -4.26 -5.74
C ARG A 12 -12.56 -4.15 -6.96
N ALA A 13 -13.72 -3.56 -6.79
CA ALA A 13 -14.69 -3.40 -7.89
C ALA A 13 -14.11 -2.53 -9.01
N GLU A 14 -13.39 -1.47 -8.65
CA GLU A 14 -12.74 -0.60 -9.61
C GLU A 14 -11.62 -1.33 -10.37
N LEU A 15 -10.78 -2.13 -9.70
CA LEU A 15 -9.73 -2.92 -10.35
C LEU A 15 -10.32 -3.93 -11.34
N ILE A 16 -11.38 -4.65 -10.95
CA ILE A 16 -12.06 -5.60 -11.84
C ILE A 16 -12.57 -4.86 -13.10
N ARG A 17 -13.26 -3.73 -12.91
CA ARG A 17 -13.77 -2.92 -14.03
C ARG A 17 -12.65 -2.43 -14.96
N ILE A 18 -11.49 -2.02 -14.40
CA ILE A 18 -10.32 -1.64 -15.19
C ILE A 18 -9.84 -2.85 -16.01
N CYS A 19 -9.61 -3.98 -15.36
CA CYS A 19 -9.08 -5.20 -15.96
C CYS A 19 -9.98 -5.78 -17.07
N GLU A 20 -11.31 -5.70 -16.91
CA GLU A 20 -12.28 -6.12 -17.94
C GLU A 20 -12.20 -5.27 -19.22
N GLY A 21 -11.65 -4.05 -19.13
CA GLY A 21 -11.48 -3.15 -20.28
C GLY A 21 -10.13 -3.25 -20.98
N LEU A 22 -9.18 -4.04 -20.45
CA LEU A 22 -7.82 -4.15 -20.98
C LEU A 22 -7.74 -5.11 -22.17
N ASP A 23 -6.94 -4.74 -23.17
CA ASP A 23 -6.56 -5.65 -24.23
C ASP A 23 -5.29 -6.45 -23.87
N ALA A 24 -4.88 -7.36 -24.77
CA ALA A 24 -3.71 -8.21 -24.53
C ALA A 24 -2.39 -7.41 -24.44
N ALA A 25 -2.30 -6.25 -25.09
CA ALA A 25 -1.13 -5.40 -25.03
C ALA A 25 -1.07 -4.65 -23.69
N ASP A 26 -2.21 -4.19 -23.17
CA ASP A 26 -2.33 -3.55 -21.87
C ASP A 26 -1.91 -4.52 -20.75
N TRP A 27 -2.42 -5.75 -20.77
CA TRP A 27 -2.07 -6.78 -19.80
C TRP A 27 -0.58 -7.12 -19.79
N ALA A 28 0.06 -7.15 -20.96
CA ALA A 28 1.49 -7.44 -21.10
C ALA A 28 2.39 -6.22 -20.86
N ALA A 29 1.82 -5.02 -20.76
CA ALA A 29 2.59 -3.79 -20.59
C ALA A 29 3.32 -3.76 -19.25
N PRO A 30 4.53 -3.17 -19.16
CA PRO A 30 5.23 -2.98 -17.91
C PRO A 30 4.42 -2.08 -16.96
N SER A 31 4.17 -2.54 -15.73
CA SER A 31 3.55 -1.73 -14.68
C SER A 31 4.53 -0.73 -14.07
N GLY A 32 4.08 0.07 -13.13
CA GLY A 32 4.93 0.94 -12.31
C GLY A 32 5.84 0.18 -11.32
N CYS A 33 5.64 -1.14 -11.16
CA CYS A 33 6.50 -1.99 -10.35
C CYS A 33 7.62 -2.58 -11.22
N PRO A 34 8.91 -2.29 -10.92
CA PRO A 34 10.01 -2.76 -11.75
C PRO A 34 10.03 -4.28 -11.91
N GLY A 35 10.09 -4.74 -13.16
CA GLY A 35 10.13 -6.17 -13.48
C GLY A 35 8.76 -6.86 -13.59
N TRP A 36 7.67 -6.14 -13.28
CA TRP A 36 6.31 -6.66 -13.31
C TRP A 36 5.48 -6.06 -14.44
N SER A 37 4.78 -6.89 -15.16
CA SER A 37 3.70 -6.50 -16.08
C SER A 37 2.43 -6.12 -15.31
N VAL A 38 1.41 -5.61 -15.99
CA VAL A 38 0.06 -5.43 -15.41
C VAL A 38 -0.49 -6.77 -14.93
N THR A 39 -0.27 -7.86 -15.68
CA THR A 39 -0.68 -9.22 -15.26
C THR A 39 -0.01 -9.61 -13.93
N ASP A 40 1.30 -9.40 -13.80
CA ASP A 40 2.04 -9.71 -12.57
C ASP A 40 1.53 -8.89 -11.38
N LEU A 41 1.19 -7.61 -11.61
CA LEU A 41 0.68 -6.74 -10.56
C LEU A 41 -0.71 -7.18 -10.05
N VAL A 42 -1.61 -7.58 -10.95
CA VAL A 42 -2.93 -8.11 -10.55
C VAL A 42 -2.76 -9.48 -9.86
N ALA A 43 -1.83 -10.31 -10.34
CA ALA A 43 -1.51 -11.59 -9.71
C ALA A 43 -0.94 -11.42 -8.30
N HIS A 44 -0.11 -10.39 -8.06
CA HIS A 44 0.38 -10.00 -6.74
C HIS A 44 -0.78 -9.66 -5.80
N MET A 45 -1.69 -8.77 -6.19
CA MET A 45 -2.84 -8.41 -5.36
C MET A 45 -3.75 -9.61 -5.08
N GLY A 46 -3.90 -10.54 -6.02
CA GLY A 46 -4.58 -11.81 -5.81
C GLY A 46 -3.86 -12.72 -4.80
N ALA A 47 -2.53 -12.81 -4.88
CA ALA A 47 -1.72 -13.60 -3.95
C ALA A 47 -1.82 -13.09 -2.52
N LEU A 48 -1.89 -11.78 -2.30
CA LEU A 48 -2.12 -11.21 -0.97
C LEU A 48 -3.47 -11.67 -0.38
N PHE A 49 -4.52 -11.73 -1.18
CA PHE A 49 -5.81 -12.25 -0.71
C PHE A 49 -5.75 -13.75 -0.38
N TRP A 50 -5.00 -14.54 -1.15
CA TRP A 50 -4.77 -15.95 -0.82
C TRP A 50 -4.10 -16.13 0.54
N SER A 51 -3.21 -15.23 0.97
CA SER A 51 -2.57 -15.30 2.28
C SER A 51 -3.55 -15.26 3.46
N VAL A 52 -4.74 -14.69 3.25
CA VAL A 52 -5.82 -14.60 4.25
C VAL A 52 -6.82 -15.75 4.12
N VAL A 53 -7.06 -16.22 2.89
CA VAL A 53 -8.09 -17.23 2.61
C VAL A 53 -7.55 -18.65 2.79
N ASP A 54 -6.37 -18.93 2.22
CA ASP A 54 -5.72 -20.23 2.29
C ASP A 54 -4.21 -20.09 2.05
N LEU A 55 -3.45 -19.89 3.11
CA LEU A 55 -2.00 -19.75 3.03
C LEU A 55 -1.31 -20.98 2.41
N ALA A 56 -1.90 -22.18 2.55
CA ALA A 56 -1.33 -23.39 1.99
C ALA A 56 -1.43 -23.46 0.44
N ALA A 57 -2.25 -22.62 -0.18
CA ALA A 57 -2.31 -22.48 -1.63
C ALA A 57 -1.15 -21.66 -2.21
N LEU A 58 -0.30 -21.05 -1.35
CA LEU A 58 0.84 -20.25 -1.74
C LEU A 58 2.16 -21.01 -1.56
N PRO A 59 3.21 -20.68 -2.32
CA PRO A 59 4.57 -21.11 -2.02
C PRO A 59 4.98 -20.71 -0.60
N ASP A 60 5.82 -21.52 0.04
CA ASP A 60 6.45 -21.14 1.31
C ASP A 60 7.49 -20.03 1.05
N VAL A 61 7.24 -18.87 1.65
CA VAL A 61 8.10 -17.68 1.58
C VAL A 61 8.70 -17.34 2.94
N SER A 62 8.59 -18.24 3.93
CA SER A 62 9.10 -18.02 5.27
C SER A 62 10.60 -17.75 5.26
N GLY A 63 11.01 -16.70 5.99
CA GLY A 63 12.41 -16.28 6.08
C GLY A 63 12.93 -15.43 4.92
N LEU A 64 12.10 -15.14 3.91
CA LEU A 64 12.44 -14.18 2.86
C LEU A 64 12.11 -12.75 3.32
N ALA A 65 12.89 -11.78 2.84
CA ALA A 65 12.51 -10.38 2.92
C ALA A 65 11.27 -10.12 2.06
N THR A 66 10.46 -9.14 2.43
CA THR A 66 9.14 -8.88 1.81
C THR A 66 9.21 -8.79 0.28
N GLU A 67 10.13 -8.00 -0.29
CA GLU A 67 10.24 -7.87 -1.75
C GLU A 67 10.55 -9.21 -2.43
N ALA A 68 11.46 -10.02 -1.84
CA ALA A 68 11.78 -11.35 -2.36
C ALA A 68 10.61 -12.34 -2.22
N ALA A 69 9.85 -12.26 -1.13
CA ALA A 69 8.66 -13.06 -0.92
C ALA A 69 7.60 -12.74 -1.98
N GLN A 70 7.34 -11.45 -2.26
CA GLN A 70 6.38 -11.05 -3.28
C GLN A 70 6.80 -11.53 -4.68
N GLU A 71 8.08 -11.48 -5.03
CA GLU A 71 8.57 -12.01 -6.30
C GLU A 71 8.29 -13.52 -6.45
N VAL A 72 8.51 -14.31 -5.39
CA VAL A 72 8.20 -15.75 -5.41
C VAL A 72 6.69 -15.99 -5.59
N LEU A 73 5.85 -15.19 -4.95
CA LEU A 73 4.40 -15.30 -5.09
C LEU A 73 3.93 -14.96 -6.50
N VAL A 74 4.48 -13.92 -7.10
CA VAL A 74 4.18 -13.52 -8.49
C VAL A 74 4.69 -14.57 -9.47
N GLU A 75 5.94 -15.03 -9.34
CA GLU A 75 6.54 -16.06 -10.19
C GLU A 75 5.69 -17.33 -10.23
N SER A 76 5.12 -17.73 -9.10
CA SER A 76 4.24 -18.90 -9.02
C SER A 76 2.97 -18.80 -9.87
N ARG A 77 2.64 -17.60 -10.34
CA ARG A 77 1.43 -17.27 -11.12
C ARG A 77 1.72 -16.88 -12.56
N ARG A 78 2.98 -16.72 -12.96
CA ARG A 78 3.37 -16.29 -14.32
C ARG A 78 2.94 -17.24 -15.44
N SER A 79 2.58 -18.49 -15.12
CA SER A 79 2.01 -19.43 -16.09
C SER A 79 0.53 -19.20 -16.38
N LEU A 80 -0.15 -18.38 -15.59
CA LEU A 80 -1.56 -18.06 -15.79
C LEU A 80 -1.73 -17.04 -16.91
N THR A 81 -2.78 -17.19 -17.69
CA THR A 81 -3.23 -16.17 -18.64
C THR A 81 -3.85 -14.98 -17.90
N ALA A 82 -3.96 -13.82 -18.56
CA ALA A 82 -4.61 -12.64 -18.00
C ALA A 82 -6.06 -12.93 -17.53
N GLU A 83 -6.81 -13.72 -18.29
CA GLU A 83 -8.17 -14.15 -17.93
C GLU A 83 -8.17 -15.01 -16.65
N GLU A 84 -7.23 -15.95 -16.54
CA GLU A 84 -7.08 -16.79 -15.35
C GLU A 84 -6.67 -15.97 -14.13
N VAL A 85 -5.76 -15.00 -14.28
CA VAL A 85 -5.36 -14.07 -13.21
C VAL A 85 -6.54 -13.21 -12.74
N LEU A 86 -7.33 -12.65 -13.66
CA LEU A 86 -8.52 -11.86 -13.30
C LEU A 86 -9.58 -12.71 -12.59
N ASN A 87 -9.80 -13.94 -13.08
CA ASN A 87 -10.75 -14.87 -12.45
C ASN A 87 -10.28 -15.30 -11.05
N ASP A 88 -8.97 -15.60 -10.88
CA ASP A 88 -8.35 -15.91 -9.57
C ASP A 88 -8.53 -14.74 -8.61
N TYR A 89 -8.13 -13.51 -9.02
CA TYR A 89 -8.30 -12.30 -8.22
C TYR A 89 -9.77 -12.08 -7.82
N THR A 90 -10.70 -12.18 -8.77
CA THR A 90 -12.12 -11.94 -8.53
C THR A 90 -12.69 -12.92 -7.51
N THR A 91 -12.32 -14.20 -7.65
CA THR A 91 -12.82 -15.28 -6.78
C THR A 91 -12.22 -15.19 -5.37
N VAL A 92 -10.89 -15.00 -5.26
CA VAL A 92 -10.24 -14.98 -3.95
C VAL A 92 -10.54 -13.71 -3.18
N SER A 93 -10.62 -12.56 -3.85
CA SER A 93 -10.91 -11.28 -3.19
C SER A 93 -12.29 -11.23 -2.54
N GLU A 94 -13.31 -11.88 -3.11
CA GLU A 94 -14.63 -12.01 -2.50
C GLU A 94 -14.57 -12.77 -1.17
N LYS A 95 -13.84 -13.89 -1.13
CA LYS A 95 -13.63 -14.68 0.09
C LYS A 95 -12.80 -13.92 1.11
N ALA A 96 -11.76 -13.20 0.65
CA ALA A 96 -10.88 -12.43 1.50
C ALA A 96 -11.59 -11.27 2.19
N LEU A 97 -12.49 -10.56 1.52
CA LEU A 97 -13.32 -9.51 2.14
C LEU A 97 -14.13 -10.07 3.32
N ALA A 98 -14.73 -11.24 3.16
CA ALA A 98 -15.49 -11.89 4.24
C ALA A 98 -14.57 -12.32 5.41
N ALA A 99 -13.39 -12.85 5.11
CA ALA A 99 -12.40 -13.23 6.13
C ALA A 99 -11.85 -12.01 6.89
N LEU A 100 -11.48 -10.95 6.16
CA LEU A 100 -10.96 -9.70 6.74
C LEU A 100 -12.00 -8.97 7.60
N ALA A 101 -13.28 -9.04 7.25
CA ALA A 101 -14.37 -8.52 8.08
C ALA A 101 -14.40 -9.21 9.47
N GLY A 102 -14.05 -10.49 9.53
CA GLY A 102 -13.92 -11.24 10.79
C GLY A 102 -12.79 -10.74 11.71
N PHE A 103 -11.83 -9.96 11.20
CA PHE A 103 -10.74 -9.40 12.01
C PHE A 103 -11.17 -8.18 12.84
N ALA A 104 -12.39 -7.68 12.66
CA ALA A 104 -12.91 -6.50 13.38
C ALA A 104 -12.76 -6.57 14.89
N GLY A 105 -13.05 -7.72 15.49
CA GLY A 105 -12.94 -7.96 16.93
C GLY A 105 -11.73 -8.79 17.34
N ALA A 106 -10.80 -9.05 16.42
CA ALA A 106 -9.67 -9.93 16.68
C ALA A 106 -8.67 -9.30 17.67
N ASP A 107 -8.31 -10.06 18.70
CA ASP A 107 -7.35 -9.66 19.73
C ASP A 107 -6.10 -10.56 19.67
N PHE A 108 -5.54 -10.69 18.47
CA PHE A 108 -4.25 -11.34 18.26
C PHE A 108 -3.37 -10.53 17.32
N VAL A 109 -2.08 -10.82 17.32
CA VAL A 109 -1.10 -10.16 16.47
C VAL A 109 -0.67 -11.07 15.35
N VAL A 110 -0.33 -10.46 14.21
CA VAL A 110 0.15 -11.14 13.00
C VAL A 110 1.53 -10.62 12.66
N PRO A 111 2.55 -11.49 12.62
CA PRO A 111 3.87 -11.12 12.12
C PRO A 111 3.83 -11.04 10.59
N LEU A 112 4.34 -9.93 10.04
CA LEU A 112 4.49 -9.71 8.60
C LEU A 112 5.97 -9.67 8.20
N GLY A 113 6.75 -10.66 8.65
CA GLY A 113 8.17 -10.78 8.33
C GLY A 113 8.95 -9.55 8.80
N ASP A 114 9.73 -8.98 7.90
CA ASP A 114 10.55 -7.80 8.13
C ASP A 114 9.74 -6.48 8.18
N LEU A 115 8.46 -6.51 7.86
CA LEU A 115 7.58 -5.35 8.01
C LEU A 115 7.16 -5.08 9.47
N GLY A 116 7.29 -6.07 10.35
CA GLY A 116 6.92 -5.93 11.76
C GLY A 116 5.75 -6.82 12.18
N THR A 117 5.14 -6.47 13.32
CA THR A 117 4.04 -7.26 13.91
C THR A 117 2.86 -6.34 14.24
N TYR A 118 1.67 -6.71 13.77
CA TYR A 118 0.49 -5.86 13.82
C TYR A 118 -0.71 -6.57 14.44
N GLN A 119 -1.60 -5.79 15.06
CA GLN A 119 -2.89 -6.30 15.50
C GLN A 119 -3.70 -6.75 14.27
N ALA A 120 -4.30 -7.93 14.32
CA ALA A 120 -5.07 -8.47 13.18
C ALA A 120 -6.16 -7.51 12.68
N ARG A 121 -6.80 -6.76 13.60
CA ARG A 121 -7.84 -5.77 13.26
C ARG A 121 -7.38 -4.62 12.36
N ILE A 122 -6.05 -4.38 12.21
CA ILE A 122 -5.52 -3.34 11.34
C ILE A 122 -5.17 -3.85 9.93
N LEU A 123 -5.08 -5.18 9.74
CA LEU A 123 -4.71 -5.75 8.44
C LEU A 123 -5.61 -5.33 7.28
N PRO A 124 -6.94 -5.16 7.44
CA PRO A 124 -7.75 -4.63 6.34
C PRO A 124 -7.26 -3.28 5.81
N ALA A 125 -6.67 -2.42 6.68
CA ALA A 125 -6.07 -1.16 6.23
C ALA A 125 -4.78 -1.36 5.40
N ALA A 126 -4.00 -2.42 5.69
CA ALA A 126 -2.85 -2.80 4.87
C ALA A 126 -3.28 -3.18 3.44
N PHE A 127 -4.33 -3.97 3.30
CA PHE A 127 -4.90 -4.33 1.99
C PHE A 127 -5.48 -3.10 1.26
N CYS A 128 -6.12 -2.17 1.98
CA CYS A 128 -6.56 -0.91 1.39
C CYS A 128 -5.39 -0.08 0.88
N PHE A 129 -4.30 0.00 1.64
CA PHE A 129 -3.09 0.73 1.26
C PHE A 129 -2.43 0.12 0.01
N ASP A 130 -2.29 -1.21 -0.02
CA ASP A 130 -1.75 -1.94 -1.17
C ASP A 130 -2.57 -1.67 -2.44
N HIS A 131 -3.88 -1.89 -2.39
CA HIS A 131 -4.78 -1.65 -3.52
C HIS A 131 -4.82 -0.19 -3.94
N TYR A 132 -4.94 0.73 -2.97
CA TYR A 132 -4.90 2.17 -3.24
C TYR A 132 -3.65 2.55 -4.03
N THR A 133 -2.51 2.09 -3.54
CA THR A 133 -1.20 2.42 -4.10
C THR A 133 -1.02 1.84 -5.50
N HIS A 134 -1.24 0.54 -5.66
CA HIS A 134 -1.01 -0.13 -6.93
C HIS A 134 -1.97 0.33 -8.03
N ILE A 135 -3.24 0.48 -7.70
CA ILE A 135 -4.22 0.94 -8.68
C ILE A 135 -3.88 2.35 -9.18
N ARG A 136 -3.55 3.30 -8.27
CA ARG A 136 -3.38 4.72 -8.64
C ARG A 136 -1.98 5.10 -9.09
N ALA A 137 -0.98 4.40 -8.61
CA ALA A 137 0.41 4.76 -8.91
C ALA A 137 1.10 3.81 -9.88
N ASP A 138 0.74 2.52 -9.90
CA ASP A 138 1.50 1.55 -10.67
C ASP A 138 0.74 1.02 -11.91
N LEU A 139 -0.60 1.17 -11.98
CA LEU A 139 -1.37 0.89 -13.20
C LEU A 139 -1.47 2.09 -14.13
N PHE A 140 -1.61 3.31 -13.60
CA PHE A 140 -1.85 4.51 -14.40
C PHE A 140 -0.59 5.39 -14.57
N ALA A 141 -0.58 6.15 -15.68
CA ALA A 141 0.44 7.17 -15.93
C ALA A 141 0.54 8.16 -14.75
N PRO A 142 1.74 8.72 -14.44
CA PRO A 142 2.96 8.63 -15.27
C PRO A 142 3.82 7.37 -15.03
N ARG A 143 3.56 6.55 -14.03
CA ARG A 143 4.38 5.37 -13.72
C ARG A 143 3.91 4.11 -14.42
N GLY A 144 2.61 3.87 -14.41
CA GLY A 144 1.99 2.74 -15.08
C GLY A 144 1.67 3.01 -16.55
N PRO A 145 1.32 1.96 -17.30
CA PRO A 145 1.10 2.03 -18.73
C PRO A 145 -0.28 2.57 -19.12
N LEU A 146 -1.27 2.49 -18.23
CA LEU A 146 -2.65 2.80 -18.59
C LEU A 146 -2.86 4.30 -18.73
N PRO A 147 -3.43 4.76 -19.85
CA PRO A 147 -3.78 6.16 -20.06
C PRO A 147 -5.09 6.52 -19.32
N GLY A 148 -5.29 7.81 -19.12
CA GLY A 148 -6.54 8.33 -18.58
C GLY A 148 -6.45 8.76 -17.11
N PRO A 149 -7.59 9.19 -16.53
CA PRO A 149 -7.61 9.63 -15.15
C PRO A 149 -7.47 8.43 -14.20
N THR A 150 -6.70 8.64 -13.13
CA THR A 150 -6.64 7.68 -12.04
C THR A 150 -8.00 7.57 -11.32
N PRO A 151 -8.34 6.40 -10.76
CA PRO A 151 -9.52 6.24 -9.93
C PRO A 151 -9.61 7.26 -8.78
N PRO A 152 -10.81 7.54 -8.25
CA PRO A 152 -10.99 8.54 -7.21
C PRO A 152 -10.10 8.32 -5.99
N SER A 153 -9.58 9.43 -5.45
CA SER A 153 -8.81 9.53 -4.21
C SER A 153 -9.68 10.19 -3.13
N ASP A 154 -10.88 9.62 -2.94
CA ASP A 154 -11.85 10.08 -1.96
C ASP A 154 -11.50 9.64 -0.53
N GLU A 155 -12.24 10.14 0.44
CA GLU A 155 -11.99 9.86 1.86
C GLU A 155 -12.18 8.38 2.19
N LEU A 156 -13.17 7.71 1.59
CA LEU A 156 -13.43 6.29 1.81
C LEU A 156 -12.18 5.45 1.53
N ARG A 157 -11.51 5.69 0.42
CA ARG A 157 -10.35 4.90 -0.04
C ARG A 157 -9.03 5.35 0.59
N LEU A 158 -8.87 6.67 0.75
CA LEU A 158 -7.62 7.25 1.23
C LEU A 158 -7.44 7.12 2.74
N ALA A 159 -8.50 7.27 3.55
CA ALA A 159 -8.39 7.24 5.00
C ALA A 159 -7.83 5.91 5.54
N PRO A 160 -8.25 4.72 5.04
CA PRO A 160 -7.65 3.45 5.43
C PRO A 160 -6.17 3.33 5.04
N ALA A 161 -5.80 3.77 3.84
CA ALA A 161 -4.41 3.76 3.39
C ALA A 161 -3.51 4.63 4.30
N LEU A 162 -3.96 5.81 4.68
CA LEU A 162 -3.24 6.67 5.64
C LEU A 162 -3.20 6.07 7.05
N THR A 163 -4.23 5.31 7.45
CA THR A 163 -4.24 4.60 8.74
C THR A 163 -3.18 3.48 8.77
N TRP A 164 -3.00 2.77 7.65
CA TRP A 164 -1.89 1.83 7.54
C TRP A 164 -0.54 2.53 7.63
N ILE A 165 -0.33 3.62 6.89
CA ILE A 165 0.91 4.40 6.94
C ILE A 165 1.23 4.81 8.38
N GLU A 166 0.27 5.41 9.10
CA GLU A 166 0.46 5.84 10.49
C GLU A 166 0.85 4.68 11.41
N THR A 167 0.24 3.51 11.20
CA THR A 167 0.49 2.31 12.02
C THR A 167 1.83 1.65 11.69
N ALA A 168 2.16 1.56 10.41
CA ALA A 168 3.31 0.80 9.92
C ALA A 168 4.64 1.58 9.98
N LEU A 169 4.56 2.88 9.78
CA LEU A 169 5.72 3.76 9.68
C LEU A 169 6.73 3.59 10.83
N PRO A 170 6.33 3.53 12.12
CA PRO A 170 7.28 3.38 13.22
C PRO A 170 8.03 2.05 13.18
N GLN A 171 7.37 0.95 12.85
CA GLN A 171 8.00 -0.38 12.82
C GLN A 171 8.89 -0.55 11.60
N GLN A 172 8.41 -0.13 10.43
CA GLN A 172 9.13 -0.32 9.17
C GLN A 172 10.33 0.62 9.01
N ASN A 173 10.41 1.69 9.81
CA ASN A 173 11.47 2.70 9.75
C ASN A 173 12.21 2.87 11.08
N ALA A 174 12.15 1.92 12.00
CA ALA A 174 12.71 2.06 13.35
C ALA A 174 14.16 2.57 13.35
N ALA A 175 15.04 1.97 12.54
CA ALA A 175 16.44 2.37 12.44
C ALA A 175 16.65 3.81 11.92
N LEU A 176 15.78 4.30 11.03
CA LEU A 176 15.83 5.68 10.55
C LEU A 176 15.32 6.66 11.62
N LEU A 177 14.28 6.25 12.36
CA LEU A 177 13.64 7.09 13.37
C LEU A 177 14.52 7.32 14.60
N ASP A 178 15.46 6.42 14.90
CA ASP A 178 16.48 6.62 15.93
C ASP A 178 17.37 7.87 15.67
N HIS A 179 17.39 8.35 14.43
CA HIS A 179 18.12 9.55 14.02
C HIS A 179 17.26 10.82 13.97
N VAL A 180 15.98 10.74 14.31
CA VAL A 180 15.03 11.87 14.33
C VAL A 180 14.99 12.49 15.73
N ALA A 181 16.00 13.30 16.05
CA ALA A 181 16.01 14.05 17.30
C ALA A 181 14.87 15.11 17.32
N GLY A 182 14.07 15.13 18.39
CA GLY A 182 12.99 16.08 18.56
C GLY A 182 11.71 15.77 17.77
N GLY A 183 11.68 14.69 16.99
CA GLY A 183 10.52 14.29 16.21
C GLY A 183 10.15 15.21 15.04
N ALA A 184 9.13 14.83 14.31
CA ALA A 184 8.59 15.59 13.19
C ALA A 184 7.07 15.39 13.04
N ASP A 185 6.40 16.35 12.42
CA ASP A 185 4.99 16.26 12.05
C ASP A 185 4.83 16.10 10.53
N ILE A 186 4.10 15.06 10.11
CA ILE A 186 3.62 14.89 8.75
C ILE A 186 2.16 15.32 8.74
N VAL A 187 1.88 16.50 8.20
CA VAL A 187 0.55 17.10 8.14
C VAL A 187 -0.09 16.78 6.80
N ILE A 188 -1.11 15.94 6.82
CA ILE A 188 -1.92 15.62 5.66
C ILE A 188 -3.02 16.67 5.53
N THR A 189 -3.08 17.34 4.38
CA THR A 189 -4.08 18.38 4.09
C THR A 189 -5.17 17.87 3.14
N GLY A 190 -6.35 18.48 3.20
CA GLY A 190 -7.47 18.11 2.32
C GLY A 190 -8.17 16.82 2.76
N THR A 191 -8.51 15.97 1.80
CA THR A 191 -9.22 14.71 2.00
C THR A 191 -8.47 13.82 3.00
N ALA A 192 -9.18 13.26 3.97
CA ALA A 192 -8.66 12.42 5.07
C ALA A 192 -7.57 13.12 5.91
N GLY A 193 -7.62 14.46 6.02
CA GLY A 193 -6.63 15.29 6.69
C GLY A 193 -6.35 14.86 8.13
N ARG A 194 -5.05 14.75 8.47
CA ARG A 194 -4.56 14.36 9.80
C ARG A 194 -3.11 14.76 10.00
N THR A 195 -2.62 14.64 11.23
CA THR A 195 -1.20 14.79 11.52
C THR A 195 -0.67 13.44 12.01
N ILE A 196 0.37 12.94 11.35
CA ILE A 196 1.12 11.76 11.76
C ILE A 196 2.37 12.25 12.48
N ARG A 197 2.49 11.91 13.75
CA ARG A 197 3.68 12.23 14.54
C ARG A 197 4.75 11.17 14.33
N VAL A 198 5.97 11.62 14.03
CA VAL A 198 7.16 10.79 13.86
C VAL A 198 8.14 11.10 14.99
N GLY A 199 8.69 10.08 15.66
CA GLY A 199 9.59 10.24 16.81
C GLY A 199 8.85 10.40 18.13
N ASP A 200 9.53 10.96 19.15
CA ASP A 200 8.95 11.08 20.50
C ASP A 200 7.80 12.11 20.52
N PRO A 201 6.58 11.72 20.86
CA PRO A 201 5.45 12.63 20.92
C PRO A 201 5.54 13.65 22.08
N ALA A 202 6.40 13.42 23.07
CA ALA A 202 6.60 14.33 24.20
C ALA A 202 7.52 15.51 23.85
N GLU A 203 8.35 15.37 22.81
CA GLU A 203 9.26 16.42 22.38
C GLU A 203 8.60 17.32 21.32
N PRO A 204 8.92 18.62 21.26
CA PRO A 204 8.46 19.50 20.18
C PRO A 204 8.95 19.00 18.82
N ALA A 205 8.12 19.14 17.76
CA ALA A 205 8.53 18.82 16.41
C ALA A 205 9.66 19.75 15.96
N SER A 206 10.78 19.17 15.52
CA SER A 206 11.93 19.87 14.97
C SER A 206 11.81 20.08 13.46
N ALA A 207 10.89 19.36 12.81
CA ALA A 207 10.58 19.50 11.40
C ALA A 207 9.09 19.25 11.12
N LEU A 208 8.62 19.83 10.03
CA LEU A 208 7.25 19.66 9.54
C LEU A 208 7.27 19.37 8.05
N VAL A 209 6.48 18.37 7.64
CA VAL A 209 6.21 18.05 6.23
C VAL A 209 4.72 18.18 6.00
N ARG A 210 4.32 18.88 4.94
CA ARG A 210 2.90 19.09 4.59
C ARG A 210 2.63 18.66 3.16
N SER A 211 1.66 17.79 2.98
CA SER A 211 1.24 17.30 1.66
C SER A 211 -0.25 16.93 1.63
N GLY A 212 -0.83 16.79 0.44
CA GLY A 212 -2.10 16.12 0.28
C GLY A 212 -1.99 14.61 0.57
N GLY A 213 -3.12 13.94 0.85
CA GLY A 213 -3.09 12.53 1.22
C GLY A 213 -2.58 11.59 0.13
N ASP A 214 -3.03 11.76 -1.13
CA ASP A 214 -2.51 10.98 -2.26
C ASP A 214 -1.01 11.23 -2.48
N ALA A 215 -0.57 12.48 -2.36
CA ALA A 215 0.85 12.82 -2.42
C ALA A 215 1.64 12.14 -1.30
N CYS A 216 1.07 12.05 -0.08
CA CYS A 216 1.69 11.34 1.02
C CYS A 216 1.89 9.85 0.71
N VAL A 217 0.87 9.17 0.21
CA VAL A 217 1.00 7.77 -0.21
C VAL A 217 2.10 7.61 -1.25
N ARG A 218 2.16 8.48 -2.25
CA ARG A 218 3.14 8.38 -3.34
C ARG A 218 4.58 8.61 -2.88
N TRP A 219 4.83 9.61 -2.05
CA TRP A 219 6.22 9.85 -1.63
C TRP A 219 6.69 8.85 -0.57
N ILE A 220 5.83 8.41 0.36
CA ILE A 220 6.24 7.45 1.39
C ILE A 220 6.44 6.04 0.85
N THR A 221 5.85 5.74 -0.30
CA THR A 221 6.08 4.49 -1.05
C THR A 221 7.21 4.64 -2.08
N GLN A 222 7.95 5.76 -2.06
CA GLN A 222 9.06 6.08 -2.99
C GLN A 222 8.64 6.07 -4.47
N ARG A 223 7.38 6.38 -4.77
CA ARG A 223 6.83 6.41 -6.14
C ARG A 223 6.93 7.77 -6.82
N ALA A 224 7.13 8.84 -6.06
CA ALA A 224 7.41 10.18 -6.58
C ALA A 224 8.23 10.97 -5.57
N SER A 225 8.99 11.96 -6.04
CA SER A 225 9.77 12.84 -5.17
C SER A 225 8.88 13.90 -4.49
N TRP A 226 9.38 14.50 -3.42
CA TRP A 226 8.69 15.62 -2.78
C TRP A 226 8.52 16.81 -3.72
N GLU A 227 9.50 17.04 -4.58
CA GLU A 227 9.52 18.11 -5.56
C GLU A 227 8.43 17.95 -6.60
N ASP A 228 8.26 16.73 -7.13
CA ASP A 228 7.23 16.41 -8.14
C ASP A 228 5.82 16.53 -7.57
N LEU A 229 5.67 16.32 -6.27
CA LEU A 229 4.38 16.32 -5.57
C LEU A 229 4.07 17.67 -4.89
N GLY A 230 4.97 18.65 -4.96
CA GLY A 230 4.81 19.95 -4.30
C GLY A 230 4.72 19.84 -2.78
N VAL A 231 5.44 18.90 -2.18
CA VAL A 231 5.48 18.70 -0.73
C VAL A 231 6.19 19.90 -0.08
N HIS A 232 5.51 20.56 0.83
CA HIS A 232 6.11 21.64 1.61
C HIS A 232 6.81 21.06 2.84
N SER A 233 8.02 21.57 3.13
CA SER A 233 8.79 21.12 4.30
C SER A 233 9.52 22.29 4.95
N GLU A 234 9.60 22.27 6.29
CA GLU A 234 10.31 23.28 7.09
C GLU A 234 10.90 22.63 8.35
N GLY A 235 11.94 23.25 8.92
CA GLY A 235 12.60 22.79 10.15
C GLY A 235 14.01 22.27 9.95
N ASP A 236 14.47 21.39 10.82
CA ASP A 236 15.86 20.88 10.83
C ASP A 236 16.17 20.10 9.52
N PRO A 237 17.17 20.53 8.73
CA PRO A 237 17.52 19.86 7.48
C PRO A 237 17.96 18.39 7.67
N ARG A 238 18.52 18.02 8.83
CA ARG A 238 18.94 16.65 9.12
C ARG A 238 17.72 15.76 9.29
N VAL A 239 16.73 16.23 10.03
CA VAL A 239 15.45 15.53 10.21
C VAL A 239 14.72 15.42 8.87
N LEU A 240 14.64 16.48 8.09
CA LEU A 240 14.04 16.45 6.75
C LEU A 240 14.73 15.46 5.82
N SER A 241 16.07 15.32 5.91
CA SER A 241 16.81 14.31 5.15
C SER A 241 16.44 12.89 5.53
N VAL A 242 16.14 12.62 6.80
CA VAL A 242 15.65 11.31 7.26
C VAL A 242 14.22 11.07 6.76
N LEU A 243 13.33 12.07 6.90
CA LEU A 243 11.95 11.93 6.46
C LEU A 243 11.79 11.61 4.98
N ARG A 244 12.70 12.10 4.12
CA ARG A 244 12.74 11.76 2.69
C ARG A 244 13.06 10.29 2.42
N GLN A 245 13.67 9.59 3.36
CA GLN A 245 14.07 8.19 3.25
C GLN A 245 13.02 7.23 3.82
N LEU A 246 12.00 7.75 4.51
CA LEU A 246 10.94 6.91 5.06
C LEU A 246 10.26 6.11 3.95
N LYS A 247 10.00 4.84 4.24
CA LYS A 247 9.33 3.92 3.32
C LYS A 247 8.29 3.09 4.07
N VAL A 248 7.13 2.95 3.49
CA VAL A 248 6.07 2.05 3.97
C VAL A 248 5.66 1.12 2.84
N PHE A 249 5.52 -0.16 3.19
CA PHE A 249 5.07 -1.24 2.32
C PHE A 249 3.65 -1.67 2.67
#